data_ec487a169a769804f4a4238ee2324ef6
#
_entry.id   ec487a169a769804f4a4238ee2324ef6
#
_cell.length_a   1.000
_cell.length_b   1.000
_cell.length_c   1.000
_cell.angle_alpha   90.00
_cell.angle_beta   90.00
_cell.angle_gamma   90.00
#
_symmetry.space_group_name_H-M   'P 1'
#
loop_
_entity.id
_entity.type
_entity.pdbx_description
1 polymer ?
#
loop_
_entity_poly.entity_id
_entity_poly.type
_entity_poly.pdbx_seq_one_letter_code
_entity_poly.pdbx_strand_id
1 'polypeptide(L)' 'MEKHINIITLNIPFPANYGGVIDIYYKLYALSRCGFKIHLHCFEYGRQHAVELNNLCEEVIYYKREKGISSHFSLL' A
#
# COMPACT_ATOMS: atom_id res chain seq x y z
N MET A 1 -15.91 -3.85 -17.94
CA MET A 1 -15.42 -2.51 -17.52
C MET A 1 -14.41 -2.67 -16.40
N GLU A 2 -13.24 -2.10 -16.58
CA GLU A 2 -12.20 -2.16 -15.57
C GLU A 2 -12.49 -1.14 -14.47
N LYS A 3 -12.32 -1.58 -13.22
CA LYS A 3 -12.48 -0.71 -12.07
C LYS A 3 -11.12 -0.45 -11.45
N HIS A 4 -10.75 0.79 -11.34
CA HIS A 4 -9.50 1.21 -10.75
C HIS A 4 -9.76 1.81 -9.38
N ILE A 5 -8.90 1.49 -8.43
CA ILE A 5 -9.01 2.04 -7.08
C ILE A 5 -7.63 2.48 -6.59
N ASN A 6 -7.57 3.66 -5.99
CA ASN A 6 -6.35 4.17 -5.38
C ASN A 6 -6.42 3.94 -3.88
N ILE A 7 -5.40 3.31 -3.35
CA ILE A 7 -5.34 3.00 -1.91
C ILE A 7 -4.06 3.60 -1.36
N ILE A 8 -4.19 4.32 -0.25
CA ILE A 8 -3.06 4.93 0.43
C ILE A 8 -2.85 4.23 1.76
N THR A 9 -1.63 3.73 1.98
CA THR A 9 -1.28 3.07 3.23
C THR A 9 -0.10 3.77 3.89
N LEU A 10 -0.08 3.76 5.22
CA LEU A 10 0.99 4.41 5.97
C LEU A 10 2.27 3.59 6.01
N ASN A 11 2.17 2.31 5.67
CA ASN A 11 3.32 1.41 5.63
C ASN A 11 3.23 0.55 4.39
N ILE A 12 4.36 -0.04 4.02
CA ILE A 12 4.38 -1.04 2.96
C ILE A 12 3.71 -2.30 3.52
N PRO A 13 2.59 -2.76 2.93
CA PRO A 13 1.80 -3.84 3.53
C PRO A 13 2.33 -5.25 3.25
N PHE A 14 3.62 -5.40 3.11
CA PHE A 14 4.25 -6.70 2.94
C PHE A 14 5.66 -6.64 3.52
N PRO A 15 6.13 -7.66 4.21
CA PRO A 15 5.41 -8.90 4.55
C PRO A 15 4.28 -8.64 5.56
N ALA A 16 3.24 -9.46 5.46
CA ALA A 16 2.07 -9.33 6.32
C ALA A 16 2.34 -10.03 7.65
N ASN A 17 3.18 -9.42 8.47
CA ASN A 17 3.71 -10.05 9.67
C ASN A 17 3.30 -9.40 10.99
N TYR A 18 2.43 -8.40 10.97
CA TYR A 18 1.84 -7.90 12.19
C TYR A 18 0.48 -7.25 11.89
N GLY A 19 -0.32 -7.06 12.95
CA GLY A 19 -1.75 -6.79 12.90
C GLY A 19 -2.25 -5.83 11.82
N GLY A 20 -1.81 -4.57 11.87
CA GLY A 20 -2.30 -3.58 10.92
C GLY A 20 -1.92 -3.89 9.48
N VAL A 21 -0.70 -4.40 9.30
CA VAL A 21 -0.21 -4.74 7.96
C VAL A 21 -0.93 -5.96 7.41
N ILE A 22 -1.21 -6.93 8.27
CA ILE A 22 -1.94 -8.13 7.87
C ILE A 22 -3.32 -7.76 7.35
N ASP A 23 -4.01 -6.89 8.07
CA ASP A 23 -5.35 -6.46 7.69
C ASP A 23 -5.35 -5.77 6.32
N ILE A 24 -4.42 -4.86 6.12
CA ILE A 24 -4.30 -4.15 4.85
C ILE A 24 -3.99 -5.12 3.71
N TYR A 25 -3.06 -6.04 3.94
CA TYR A 25 -2.66 -7.00 2.91
C TYR A 25 -3.85 -7.83 2.44
N TYR A 26 -4.64 -8.33 3.39
CA TYR A 26 -5.79 -9.15 3.01
C TYR A 26 -6.91 -8.35 2.36
N LYS A 27 -7.02 -7.07 2.67
CA LYS A 27 -7.96 -6.20 1.94
C LYS A 27 -7.53 -6.03 0.49
N LEU A 28 -6.23 -5.84 0.26
CA LEU A 28 -5.71 -5.75 -1.10
C LEU A 28 -5.95 -7.05 -1.87
N TYR A 29 -5.72 -8.17 -1.19
CA TYR A 29 -5.94 -9.48 -1.78
C TYR A 29 -7.39 -9.64 -2.21
N ALA A 30 -8.32 -9.30 -1.32
CA ALA A 30 -9.74 -9.43 -1.60
C ALA A 30 -10.17 -8.54 -2.76
N LEU A 31 -9.70 -7.30 -2.79
CA LEU A 31 -10.04 -6.37 -3.87
C LEU A 31 -9.47 -6.86 -5.20
N SER A 32 -8.27 -7.40 -5.19
CA SER A 32 -7.66 -7.95 -6.39
C SER A 32 -8.47 -9.12 -6.93
N ARG A 33 -8.95 -9.98 -6.02
CA ARG A 33 -9.79 -11.12 -6.40
C ARG A 33 -11.13 -10.69 -6.95
N CYS A 34 -11.60 -9.52 -6.57
CA CYS A 34 -12.86 -8.98 -7.08
C CYS A 34 -12.69 -8.26 -8.43
N GLY A 35 -11.49 -8.25 -8.97
CA GLY A 35 -11.25 -7.67 -10.28
C GLY A 35 -10.86 -6.20 -10.28
N PHE A 36 -10.60 -5.62 -9.12
CA PHE A 36 -10.15 -4.23 -9.05
C PHE A 36 -8.70 -4.10 -9.48
N LYS A 37 -8.42 -3.05 -10.25
CA LYS A 37 -7.05 -2.65 -10.56
C LYS A 37 -6.58 -1.71 -9.48
N ILE A 38 -5.70 -2.18 -8.63
CA ILE A 38 -5.28 -1.43 -7.44
C ILE A 38 -4.06 -0.58 -7.75
N HIS A 39 -4.14 0.71 -7.43
CA HIS A 39 -3.01 1.62 -7.47
C HIS A 39 -2.65 1.94 -6.03
N LEU A 40 -1.61 1.31 -5.54
CA LEU A 40 -1.21 1.39 -4.14
C LEU A 40 -0.18 2.49 -3.95
N HIS A 41 -0.46 3.36 -2.99
CA HIS A 41 0.46 4.41 -2.57
C HIS A 41 0.85 4.12 -1.14
N CYS A 42 2.11 3.81 -0.90
CA CYS A 42 2.55 3.46 0.44
C CYS A 42 3.80 4.24 0.84
N PHE A 43 3.90 4.51 2.15
CA PHE A 43 5.03 5.24 2.70
C PHE A 43 6.06 4.26 3.23
N GLU A 44 7.32 4.62 3.03
CA GLU A 44 8.44 3.82 3.53
C GLU A 44 8.74 4.20 4.97
N TYR A 45 8.69 3.20 5.83
CA TYR A 45 9.00 3.37 7.25
C TYR A 45 10.05 2.34 7.64
N GLY A 46 11.15 2.32 6.92
CA GLY A 46 12.20 1.36 7.19
C GLY A 46 11.91 -0.04 6.69
N ARG A 47 10.80 -0.25 6.01
CA ARG A 47 10.51 -1.52 5.37
C ARG A 47 11.02 -1.50 3.93
N GLN A 48 11.40 -2.65 3.43
CA GLN A 48 11.88 -2.74 2.06
C GLN A 48 10.73 -2.80 1.07
N HIS A 49 10.98 -2.35 -0.14
CA HIS A 49 10.02 -2.49 -1.22
C HIS A 49 9.74 -3.98 -1.45
N ALA A 50 8.50 -4.29 -1.75
CA ALA A 50 8.08 -5.68 -1.87
C ALA A 50 7.51 -5.93 -3.26
N VAL A 51 8.29 -6.62 -4.09
CA VAL A 51 7.85 -6.95 -5.45
C VAL A 51 6.62 -7.84 -5.45
N GLU A 52 6.40 -8.57 -4.35
CA GLU A 52 5.23 -9.43 -4.20
C GLU A 52 3.92 -8.65 -4.30
N LEU A 53 3.93 -7.38 -3.94
CA LEU A 53 2.73 -6.54 -4.06
C LEU A 53 2.32 -6.33 -5.51
N ASN A 54 3.24 -6.47 -6.44
CA ASN A 54 2.92 -6.34 -7.86
C ASN A 54 1.99 -7.45 -8.35
N ASN A 55 1.89 -8.54 -7.60
CA ASN A 55 0.96 -9.62 -7.94
C ASN A 55 -0.47 -9.26 -7.60
N LEU A 56 -0.67 -8.30 -6.72
CA LEU A 56 -1.99 -7.86 -6.29
C LEU A 56 -2.40 -6.52 -6.88
N CYS A 57 -1.42 -5.69 -7.22
CA CYS A 57 -1.66 -4.30 -7.59
C CYS A 57 -1.25 -4.05 -9.04
N GLU A 58 -1.97 -3.16 -9.70
CA GLU A 58 -1.62 -2.70 -11.05
C GLU A 58 -0.32 -1.90 -10.99
N GLU A 59 -0.18 -1.07 -9.96
CA GLU A 59 1.06 -0.35 -9.70
C GLU A 59 1.22 -0.11 -8.22
N VAL A 60 2.48 0.04 -7.78
CA VAL A 60 2.79 0.34 -6.39
C VAL A 60 3.77 1.51 -6.40
N ILE A 61 3.38 2.59 -5.73
CA ILE A 61 4.18 3.80 -5.64
C ILE A 61 4.66 3.95 -4.20
N TYR A 62 5.96 4.09 -4.03
CA TYR A 62 6.59 4.20 -2.72
C TYR A 62 7.00 5.64 -2.46
N TYR A 63 6.54 6.18 -1.35
CA TYR A 63 6.86 7.53 -0.93
C TYR A 63 7.84 7.49 0.24
N LYS A 64 8.92 8.20 0.13
CA LYS A 64 9.86 8.32 1.24
C LYS A 64 9.27 9.19 2.32
N ARG A 65 9.41 8.72 3.56
CA ARG A 65 9.02 9.54 4.69
C ARG A 65 10.25 10.10 5.34
N GLU A 66 10.47 11.39 5.11
CA GLU A 66 11.62 12.07 5.67
C GLU A 66 11.23 12.84 6.92
N LYS A 67 12.22 13.03 7.80
CA LYS A 67 12.03 13.84 8.98
C LYS A 67 11.67 15.26 8.54
N GLY A 68 10.57 15.78 9.05
CA GLY A 68 10.13 17.11 8.68
C GLY A 68 9.03 17.16 7.64
N ILE A 69 8.99 16.20 6.73
CA ILE A 69 7.90 16.14 5.75
C ILE A 69 6.57 15.86 6.45
N SER A 70 6.60 15.01 7.46
CA SER A 70 5.38 14.66 8.18
C SER A 70 4.72 15.86 8.85
N SER A 71 5.48 16.91 9.12
CA SER A 71 4.89 18.10 9.72
C SER A 71 4.12 18.95 8.71
N HIS A 72 4.30 18.69 7.44
CA HIS A 72 3.62 19.41 6.36
C HIS A 72 2.47 18.62 5.76
N PHE A 73 2.34 17.35 6.11
CA PHE A 73 1.27 16.51 5.63
C PHE A 73 0.26 16.24 6.70
N SER A 74 -0.98 16.51 6.37
CA SER A 74 -2.09 16.09 7.22
C SER A 74 -2.56 14.73 6.72
N LEU A 75 -2.15 13.69 7.42
CA LEU A 75 -2.61 12.34 7.10
C LEU A 75 -3.92 12.12 7.84
N LEU A 76 -4.97 12.21 7.13
CA LEU A 76 -6.29 12.01 7.70
C LEU A 76 -6.68 10.54 7.72
#